data_89763f32679e532a1d4cc008cd9b26d8
#
_entry.id   89763f32679e532a1d4cc008cd9b26d8
#
_cell.length_a   1.000
_cell.length_b   1.000
_cell.length_c   1.000
_cell.angle_alpha   90.00
_cell.angle_beta   90.00
_cell.angle_gamma   90.00
#
_symmetry.space_group_name_H-M   'P 1'
#
loop_
_entity.id
_entity.type
_entity.pdbx_description
1 polymer ?
#
loop_
_entity_poly.entity_id
_entity_poly.type
_entity_poly.pdbx_seq_one_letter_code
_entity_poly.pdbx_strand_id
1 'polypeptide(L)'
;VKVVATIYPIYDFVKRIGGDLVACSMMVPAGTEPHSWEPSTRDMMMLEEADLFVYNGAGIEAWAGDLLETTQNKKLVAVEASKDVDLLRTSEVHFDGDGYEEEHEEGSSEEGHHHHGEYDPHVWLSPKNAEKEMTAIADALISIDGEHADTYRKNLEEAKKACEELDSAFRESLKPYAGKYIVVAHEAYGYLCRDYGLIQIGIEGVSADQEPDAARMRSIIDMVDKYGIKSIFFEELVDPKVANTIASETGCKSVALSPLDGMSQKDIDAGRDYFSVMKDNLDAIVSSFS
;
A
#
# COMPACT_ATOMS: atom_id res chain seq x y z
N VAL A 1 -25.98 -4.48 -1.30
CA VAL A 1 -25.32 -3.16 -1.17
C VAL A 1 -24.38 -2.95 -2.33
N LYS A 2 -24.45 -1.78 -3.00
CA LYS A 2 -23.49 -1.39 -4.05
C LYS A 2 -22.34 -0.61 -3.43
N VAL A 3 -21.12 -1.13 -3.57
CA VAL A 3 -19.92 -0.52 -3.01
C VAL A 3 -18.94 -0.13 -4.11
N VAL A 4 -18.36 1.07 -4.01
CA VAL A 4 -17.21 1.49 -4.81
C VAL A 4 -16.01 1.57 -3.89
N ALA A 5 -14.98 0.77 -4.18
CA ALA A 5 -13.69 0.79 -3.51
C ALA A 5 -12.64 1.43 -4.41
N THR A 6 -11.68 2.16 -3.88
CA THR A 6 -10.70 2.88 -4.70
C THR A 6 -9.63 1.97 -5.28
N ILE A 7 -8.79 1.39 -4.44
CA ILE A 7 -7.62 0.60 -4.80
C ILE A 7 -7.80 -0.88 -4.44
N TYR A 8 -6.90 -1.73 -4.94
CA TYR A 8 -7.04 -3.17 -4.78
C TYR A 8 -7.17 -3.66 -3.32
N PRO A 9 -6.35 -3.24 -2.34
CA PRO A 9 -6.50 -3.75 -0.97
C PRO A 9 -7.87 -3.41 -0.38
N ILE A 10 -8.38 -2.21 -0.63
CA ILE A 10 -9.72 -1.79 -0.17
C ILE A 10 -10.81 -2.63 -0.85
N TYR A 11 -10.67 -2.90 -2.15
CA TYR A 11 -11.59 -3.78 -2.88
C TYR A 11 -11.62 -5.19 -2.28
N ASP A 12 -10.45 -5.79 -2.00
CA ASP A 12 -10.34 -7.12 -1.40
C ASP A 12 -10.96 -7.16 0.01
N PHE A 13 -10.70 -6.13 0.82
CA PHE A 13 -11.27 -6.02 2.16
C PHE A 13 -12.79 -5.88 2.14
N VAL A 14 -13.34 -5.05 1.26
CA VAL A 14 -14.80 -4.96 1.06
C VAL A 14 -15.41 -6.29 0.65
N LYS A 15 -14.78 -6.99 -0.30
CA LYS A 15 -15.24 -8.32 -0.73
C LYS A 15 -15.19 -9.35 0.39
N ARG A 16 -14.16 -9.31 1.21
CA ARG A 16 -13.98 -10.21 2.35
C ARG A 16 -15.04 -10.01 3.43
N ILE A 17 -15.33 -8.76 3.77
CA ILE A 17 -16.33 -8.44 4.79
C ILE A 17 -17.76 -8.60 4.24
N GLY A 18 -17.99 -8.12 3.03
CA GLY A 18 -19.33 -8.09 2.43
C GLY A 18 -19.79 -9.42 1.84
N GLY A 19 -18.85 -10.27 1.37
CA GLY A 19 -19.17 -11.53 0.70
C GLY A 19 -20.13 -11.32 -0.48
N ASP A 20 -21.11 -12.22 -0.59
CA ASP A 20 -22.14 -12.17 -1.64
C ASP A 20 -23.21 -11.09 -1.42
N LEU A 21 -23.20 -10.41 -0.27
CA LEU A 21 -24.16 -9.36 0.07
C LEU A 21 -23.80 -8.01 -0.55
N VAL A 22 -22.57 -7.87 -1.07
CA VAL A 22 -22.09 -6.63 -1.69
C VAL A 22 -21.74 -6.82 -3.17
N ALA A 23 -22.18 -5.88 -4.00
CA ALA A 23 -21.70 -5.71 -5.36
C ALA A 23 -20.60 -4.65 -5.33
N CYS A 24 -19.34 -5.09 -5.22
CA CYS A 24 -18.20 -4.19 -5.13
C CYS A 24 -17.57 -3.97 -6.50
N SER A 25 -17.34 -2.70 -6.85
CA SER A 25 -16.57 -2.27 -8.02
C SER A 25 -15.29 -1.57 -7.55
N MET A 26 -14.18 -1.83 -8.23
CA MET A 26 -12.91 -1.16 -8.00
C MET A 26 -12.79 0.04 -8.93
N MET A 27 -12.43 1.22 -8.41
CA MET A 27 -12.35 2.47 -9.16
C MET A 27 -11.05 2.55 -9.98
N VAL A 28 -9.91 2.33 -9.34
CA VAL A 28 -8.63 2.20 -10.04
C VAL A 28 -8.61 0.86 -10.77
N PRO A 29 -8.46 0.83 -12.10
CA PRO A 29 -8.52 -0.42 -12.85
C PRO A 29 -7.41 -1.41 -12.45
N ALA A 30 -7.72 -2.70 -12.51
CA ALA A 30 -6.73 -3.75 -12.25
C ALA A 30 -5.48 -3.58 -13.13
N GLY A 31 -4.30 -3.72 -12.52
CA GLY A 31 -3.01 -3.56 -13.21
C GLY A 31 -2.58 -2.11 -13.44
N THR A 32 -3.30 -1.14 -12.86
CA THR A 32 -2.95 0.29 -12.92
C THR A 32 -2.24 0.69 -11.62
N GLU A 33 -1.20 1.47 -11.75
CA GLU A 33 -0.48 2.10 -10.65
C GLU A 33 -1.35 3.24 -10.05
N PRO A 34 -1.70 3.23 -8.74
CA PRO A 34 -2.71 4.16 -8.20
C PRO A 34 -2.18 5.57 -7.89
N HIS A 35 -0.88 5.75 -7.61
CA HIS A 35 -0.34 7.05 -7.16
C HIS A 35 -0.50 8.17 -8.22
N SER A 36 -0.42 7.81 -9.50
CA SER A 36 -0.58 8.76 -10.62
C SER A 36 -1.97 8.71 -11.28
N TRP A 37 -2.88 7.86 -10.76
CA TRP A 37 -4.19 7.70 -11.36
C TRP A 37 -5.18 8.78 -10.89
N GLU A 38 -5.98 9.29 -11.83
CA GLU A 38 -7.05 10.25 -11.55
C GLU A 38 -8.40 9.77 -12.10
N PRO A 39 -9.53 10.03 -11.39
CA PRO A 39 -10.84 9.59 -11.82
C PRO A 39 -11.33 10.35 -13.05
N SER A 40 -11.86 9.59 -14.02
CA SER A 40 -12.57 10.13 -15.17
C SER A 40 -14.03 10.47 -14.82
N THR A 41 -14.72 11.18 -15.73
CA THR A 41 -16.17 11.43 -15.60
C THR A 41 -16.98 10.13 -15.45
N ARG A 42 -16.52 9.02 -16.04
CA ARG A 42 -17.18 7.72 -15.93
C ARG A 42 -17.06 7.18 -14.49
N ASP A 43 -15.89 7.35 -13.88
CA ASP A 43 -15.64 6.88 -12.52
C ASP A 43 -16.46 7.70 -11.51
N MET A 44 -16.60 9.01 -11.76
CA MET A 44 -17.52 9.86 -10.99
C MET A 44 -18.95 9.35 -11.03
N MET A 45 -19.42 8.89 -12.19
CA MET A 45 -20.78 8.34 -12.33
C MET A 45 -20.99 7.05 -11.53
N MET A 46 -19.95 6.30 -11.17
CA MET A 46 -20.09 5.11 -10.32
C MET A 46 -20.62 5.48 -8.93
N LEU A 47 -20.26 6.65 -8.40
CA LEU A 47 -20.72 7.10 -7.08
C LEU A 47 -22.19 7.51 -7.07
N GLU A 48 -22.75 7.93 -8.21
CA GLU A 48 -24.16 8.32 -8.29
C GLU A 48 -25.11 7.14 -8.02
N GLU A 49 -24.65 5.91 -8.21
CA GLU A 49 -25.41 4.69 -8.00
C GLU A 49 -24.96 3.88 -6.78
N ALA A 50 -23.91 4.29 -6.10
CA ALA A 50 -23.33 3.56 -4.97
C ALA A 50 -24.09 3.86 -3.66
N ASP A 51 -24.13 2.87 -2.78
CA ASP A 51 -24.59 3.02 -1.40
C ASP A 51 -23.42 3.39 -0.48
N LEU A 52 -22.21 2.88 -0.79
CA LEU A 52 -20.99 3.06 -0.01
C LEU A 52 -19.81 3.33 -0.94
N PHE A 53 -19.02 4.34 -0.59
CA PHE A 53 -17.70 4.61 -1.15
C PHE A 53 -16.64 4.38 -0.09
N VAL A 54 -15.66 3.52 -0.37
CA VAL A 54 -14.57 3.22 0.54
C VAL A 54 -13.25 3.59 -0.14
N TYR A 55 -12.50 4.47 0.49
CA TYR A 55 -11.17 4.89 0.04
C TYR A 55 -10.15 4.65 1.16
N ASN A 56 -8.88 4.46 0.78
CA ASN A 56 -7.83 4.22 1.76
C ASN A 56 -7.62 5.44 2.65
N GLY A 57 -7.47 6.60 2.06
CA GLY A 57 -7.03 7.81 2.76
C GLY A 57 -5.51 7.90 2.86
N ALA A 58 -5.01 8.55 3.91
CA ALA A 58 -3.58 8.80 4.13
C ALA A 58 -2.86 9.47 2.94
N GLY A 59 -3.60 10.03 1.98
CA GLY A 59 -3.09 10.84 0.88
C GLY A 59 -2.93 10.13 -0.46
N ILE A 60 -3.18 8.82 -0.57
CA ILE A 60 -3.05 8.12 -1.87
C ILE A 60 -4.13 8.57 -2.87
N GLU A 61 -5.35 8.83 -2.39
CA GLU A 61 -6.43 9.37 -3.21
C GLU A 61 -6.63 10.87 -2.92
N ALA A 62 -5.66 11.69 -3.31
CA ALA A 62 -5.75 13.15 -3.11
C ALA A 62 -7.04 13.76 -3.71
N TRP A 63 -7.59 13.12 -4.73
CA TRP A 63 -8.82 13.50 -5.45
C TRP A 63 -10.11 13.09 -4.73
N ALA A 64 -10.07 12.25 -3.68
CA ALA A 64 -11.28 11.69 -3.06
C ALA A 64 -12.18 12.77 -2.44
N GLY A 65 -11.60 13.80 -1.82
CA GLY A 65 -12.34 14.93 -1.26
C GLY A 65 -13.15 15.68 -2.33
N ASP A 66 -12.51 16.10 -3.40
CA ASP A 66 -13.12 16.81 -4.52
C ASP A 66 -14.22 15.96 -5.18
N LEU A 67 -13.97 14.66 -5.32
CA LEU A 67 -14.93 13.72 -5.88
C LEU A 67 -16.20 13.64 -5.02
N LEU A 68 -16.07 13.58 -3.69
CA LEU A 68 -17.18 13.57 -2.75
C LEU A 68 -17.96 14.88 -2.74
N GLU A 69 -17.32 16.02 -2.96
CA GLU A 69 -17.99 17.31 -3.06
C GLU A 69 -18.84 17.45 -4.34
N THR A 70 -18.42 16.79 -5.43
CA THR A 70 -19.09 16.90 -6.74
C THR A 70 -20.27 15.97 -6.91
N THR A 71 -20.34 14.84 -6.18
CA THR A 71 -21.44 13.87 -6.32
C THR A 71 -22.80 14.45 -5.92
N GLN A 72 -23.82 14.11 -6.69
CA GLN A 72 -25.21 14.46 -6.40
C GLN A 72 -25.91 13.40 -5.54
N ASN A 73 -25.29 12.27 -5.28
CA ASN A 73 -25.82 11.19 -4.47
C ASN A 73 -25.79 11.53 -2.97
N LYS A 74 -26.84 12.15 -2.47
CA LYS A 74 -26.96 12.55 -1.05
C LYS A 74 -27.15 11.37 -0.08
N LYS A 75 -27.31 10.14 -0.60
CA LYS A 75 -27.42 8.93 0.24
C LYS A 75 -26.11 8.17 0.33
N LEU A 76 -25.11 8.54 -0.47
CA LEU A 76 -23.80 7.92 -0.43
C LEU A 76 -23.18 8.05 0.95
N VAL A 77 -22.80 6.93 1.52
CA VAL A 77 -21.93 6.91 2.71
C VAL A 77 -20.48 6.80 2.22
N ALA A 78 -19.60 7.64 2.76
CA ALA A 78 -18.18 7.60 2.46
C ALA A 78 -17.39 7.18 3.70
N VAL A 79 -16.40 6.32 3.53
CA VAL A 79 -15.54 5.82 4.60
C VAL A 79 -14.08 5.88 4.18
N GLU A 80 -13.29 6.59 4.98
CA GLU A 80 -11.85 6.50 4.97
C GLU A 80 -11.42 5.29 5.80
N ALA A 81 -10.83 4.29 5.14
CA ALA A 81 -10.50 3.03 5.78
C ALA A 81 -9.38 3.18 6.82
N SER A 82 -8.41 4.04 6.54
CA SER A 82 -7.25 4.29 7.43
C SER A 82 -7.52 5.24 8.61
N LYS A 83 -8.75 5.74 8.79
CA LYS A 83 -9.10 6.76 9.80
C LYS A 83 -8.64 6.45 11.23
N ASP A 84 -8.58 5.18 11.60
CA ASP A 84 -8.19 4.71 12.94
C ASP A 84 -6.75 4.16 12.98
N VAL A 85 -5.99 4.37 11.90
CA VAL A 85 -4.57 3.98 11.81
C VAL A 85 -3.69 5.09 12.37
N ASP A 86 -2.65 4.69 13.11
CA ASP A 86 -1.57 5.60 13.53
C ASP A 86 -0.63 5.80 12.35
N LEU A 87 -0.80 6.95 11.66
CA LEU A 87 -0.11 7.23 10.40
C LEU A 87 1.36 7.55 10.62
N LEU A 88 2.23 6.96 9.80
CA LEU A 88 3.64 7.31 9.71
C LEU A 88 3.83 8.52 8.80
N ARG A 89 4.66 9.48 9.22
CA ARG A 89 5.08 10.58 8.34
C ARG A 89 6.05 10.07 7.30
N THR A 90 5.99 10.62 6.10
CA THR A 90 6.92 10.28 5.01
C THR A 90 8.38 10.43 5.44
N SER A 91 8.70 11.46 6.23
CA SER A 91 10.04 11.66 6.79
C SER A 91 10.51 10.61 7.81
N GLU A 92 9.59 9.82 8.37
CA GLU A 92 9.91 8.75 9.34
C GLU A 92 10.24 7.42 8.65
N VAL A 93 9.87 7.28 7.37
CA VAL A 93 10.09 6.04 6.61
C VAL A 93 11.28 6.12 5.66
N HIS A 94 11.77 7.35 5.39
CA HIS A 94 12.88 7.60 4.48
C HIS A 94 14.23 7.30 5.16
N PHE A 95 15.14 6.59 4.46
CA PHE A 95 16.48 6.29 4.92
C PHE A 95 17.53 6.59 3.85
N ASP A 96 18.33 7.65 4.07
CA ASP A 96 19.38 8.10 3.17
C ASP A 96 20.79 7.57 3.48
N GLY A 97 20.91 6.71 4.51
CA GLY A 97 22.21 6.28 5.01
C GLY A 97 22.84 7.26 6.01
N ASP A 98 23.84 6.77 6.75
CA ASP A 98 24.57 7.59 7.73
C ASP A 98 25.46 8.63 6.99
N GLY A 99 24.99 9.84 6.76
CA GLY A 99 25.87 10.92 6.31
C GLY A 99 25.39 11.86 5.21
N TYR A 100 24.18 11.73 4.69
CA TYR A 100 23.58 12.78 3.88
C TYR A 100 22.66 13.63 4.77
N GLU A 101 23.21 14.66 5.39
CA GLU A 101 22.40 15.79 5.86
C GLU A 101 22.02 16.58 4.60
N GLU A 102 20.80 16.42 4.10
CA GLU A 102 20.24 17.42 3.21
C GLU A 102 20.11 18.72 4.01
N GLU A 103 20.95 19.72 3.71
CA GLU A 103 20.70 21.07 4.13
C GLU A 103 19.38 21.52 3.49
N HIS A 104 18.29 21.43 4.25
CA HIS A 104 17.03 22.08 3.91
C HIS A 104 17.28 23.60 3.88
N GLU A 105 17.69 24.13 2.72
CA GLU A 105 17.56 25.55 2.46
C GLU A 105 16.05 25.88 2.47
N GLU A 106 15.62 26.55 3.52
CA GLU A 106 14.35 27.28 3.55
C GLU A 106 14.41 28.42 2.49
N GLY A 107 14.19 28.04 1.24
CA GLY A 107 14.12 28.93 0.10
C GLY A 107 12.72 28.92 -0.49
N SER A 108 11.94 29.92 -0.13
CA SER A 108 10.66 30.26 -0.75
C SER A 108 10.78 30.40 -2.26
N SER A 109 10.16 29.49 -3.03
CA SER A 109 9.64 29.80 -4.36
C SER A 109 8.43 28.92 -4.65
N GLU A 110 7.25 29.56 -4.63
CA GLU A 110 6.03 29.03 -5.21
C GLU A 110 6.27 28.77 -6.70
N GLU A 111 6.32 27.51 -7.12
CA GLU A 111 5.88 27.06 -8.45
C GLU A 111 6.00 25.52 -8.51
N GLY A 112 4.84 24.84 -8.51
CA GLY A 112 4.70 23.52 -9.14
C GLY A 112 5.28 22.31 -8.40
N HIS A 113 5.29 22.27 -7.09
CA HIS A 113 5.62 21.05 -6.36
C HIS A 113 4.36 20.18 -6.20
N HIS A 114 4.36 19.02 -6.84
CA HIS A 114 3.47 17.95 -6.48
C HIS A 114 3.70 17.65 -4.98
N HIS A 115 2.68 17.86 -4.15
CA HIS A 115 2.75 17.58 -2.72
C HIS A 115 2.94 16.07 -2.55
N HIS A 116 4.16 15.64 -2.23
CA HIS A 116 4.36 14.34 -1.59
C HIS A 116 3.49 14.35 -0.34
N GLY A 117 2.64 13.33 -0.13
CA GLY A 117 1.73 13.29 1.00
C GLY A 117 2.50 13.42 2.31
N GLU A 118 1.93 14.08 3.32
CA GLU A 118 2.54 14.23 4.65
C GLU A 118 2.78 12.87 5.31
N TYR A 119 2.01 11.84 4.90
CA TYR A 119 2.00 10.51 5.48
C TYR A 119 2.25 9.42 4.42
N ASP A 120 2.84 8.31 4.87
CA ASP A 120 2.95 7.08 4.09
C ASP A 120 1.55 6.46 3.94
N PRO A 121 1.01 6.32 2.71
CA PRO A 121 -0.34 5.81 2.49
C PRO A 121 -0.47 4.28 2.56
N HIS A 122 0.64 3.53 2.57
CA HIS A 122 0.67 2.07 2.41
C HIS A 122 0.33 1.33 3.71
N VAL A 123 -0.73 1.78 4.38
CA VAL A 123 -1.12 1.32 5.73
C VAL A 123 -1.44 -0.17 5.78
N TRP A 124 -2.01 -0.72 4.70
CA TRP A 124 -2.42 -2.13 4.56
C TRP A 124 -1.24 -3.12 4.61
N LEU A 125 0.00 -2.70 4.39
CA LEU A 125 1.17 -3.57 4.48
C LEU A 125 1.53 -3.97 5.92
N SER A 126 0.86 -3.40 6.92
CA SER A 126 0.80 -3.93 8.28
C SER A 126 -0.48 -4.74 8.47
N PRO A 127 -0.43 -6.05 8.77
CA PRO A 127 -1.63 -6.85 9.07
C PRO A 127 -2.50 -6.27 10.18
N LYS A 128 -1.91 -5.56 11.16
CA LYS A 128 -2.63 -4.87 12.24
C LYS A 128 -3.43 -3.67 11.73
N ASN A 129 -2.88 -2.94 10.76
CA ASN A 129 -3.58 -1.83 10.15
C ASN A 129 -4.68 -2.34 9.21
N ALA A 130 -4.40 -3.39 8.42
CA ALA A 130 -5.41 -4.04 7.58
C ALA A 130 -6.63 -4.52 8.41
N GLU A 131 -6.41 -5.00 9.65
CA GLU A 131 -7.51 -5.33 10.57
C GLU A 131 -8.34 -4.09 10.92
N LYS A 132 -7.71 -2.93 11.18
CA LYS A 132 -8.43 -1.68 11.46
C LYS A 132 -9.21 -1.19 10.25
N GLU A 133 -8.63 -1.28 9.06
CA GLU A 133 -9.31 -0.92 7.81
C GLU A 133 -10.53 -1.81 7.56
N MET A 134 -10.40 -3.13 7.71
CA MET A 134 -11.53 -4.07 7.61
C MET A 134 -12.57 -3.82 8.69
N THR A 135 -12.20 -3.38 9.88
CA THR A 135 -13.13 -3.00 10.95
C THR A 135 -13.94 -1.76 10.54
N ALA A 136 -13.29 -0.73 10.00
CA ALA A 136 -13.97 0.47 9.52
C ALA A 136 -14.96 0.16 8.38
N ILE A 137 -14.58 -0.73 7.47
CA ILE A 137 -15.44 -1.20 6.37
C ILE A 137 -16.66 -1.98 6.92
N ALA A 138 -16.45 -2.87 7.88
CA ALA A 138 -17.53 -3.65 8.50
C ALA A 138 -18.52 -2.74 9.22
N ASP A 139 -18.06 -1.77 9.99
CA ASP A 139 -18.89 -0.81 10.70
C ASP A 139 -19.76 0.02 9.73
N ALA A 140 -19.19 0.42 8.59
CA ALA A 140 -19.93 1.11 7.55
C ALA A 140 -21.00 0.24 6.92
N LEU A 141 -20.68 -1.00 6.55
CA LEU A 141 -21.65 -1.96 5.99
C LEU A 141 -22.78 -2.22 6.98
N ILE A 142 -22.47 -2.45 8.27
CA ILE A 142 -23.47 -2.64 9.33
C ILE A 142 -24.39 -1.42 9.46
N SER A 143 -23.83 -0.21 9.32
CA SER A 143 -24.62 1.03 9.47
C SER A 143 -25.66 1.23 8.37
N ILE A 144 -25.37 0.80 7.14
CA ILE A 144 -26.23 0.97 5.98
C ILE A 144 -27.10 -0.26 5.67
N ASP A 145 -26.69 -1.43 6.15
CA ASP A 145 -27.38 -2.72 5.92
C ASP A 145 -27.46 -3.54 7.22
N GLY A 146 -28.17 -2.96 8.20
CA GLY A 146 -28.33 -3.55 9.54
C GLY A 146 -29.02 -4.92 9.55
N GLU A 147 -29.75 -5.27 8.48
CA GLU A 147 -30.41 -6.59 8.36
C GLU A 147 -29.36 -7.72 8.27
N HIS A 148 -28.19 -7.45 7.67
CA HIS A 148 -27.11 -8.42 7.50
C HIS A 148 -25.94 -8.21 8.48
N ALA A 149 -26.13 -7.40 9.52
CA ALA A 149 -25.08 -7.05 10.49
C ALA A 149 -24.34 -8.26 11.09
N ASP A 150 -25.05 -9.35 11.38
CA ASP A 150 -24.44 -10.54 11.97
C ASP A 150 -23.52 -11.26 10.98
N THR A 151 -23.83 -11.22 9.69
CA THR A 151 -22.95 -11.78 8.65
C THR A 151 -21.67 -10.95 8.55
N TYR A 152 -21.76 -9.62 8.50
CA TYR A 152 -20.60 -8.74 8.46
C TYR A 152 -19.71 -8.89 9.70
N ARG A 153 -20.29 -8.98 10.90
CA ARG A 153 -19.53 -9.26 12.12
C ARG A 153 -18.80 -10.59 12.08
N LYS A 154 -19.48 -11.66 11.62
CA LYS A 154 -18.86 -12.97 11.48
C LYS A 154 -17.67 -12.92 10.51
N ASN A 155 -17.84 -12.30 9.34
CA ASN A 155 -16.79 -12.19 8.33
C ASN A 155 -15.62 -11.34 8.87
N LEU A 156 -15.90 -10.29 9.64
CA LEU A 156 -14.87 -9.47 10.30
C LEU A 156 -14.08 -10.32 11.31
N GLU A 157 -14.71 -11.14 12.14
CA GLU A 157 -13.99 -12.00 13.09
C GLU A 157 -13.10 -13.02 12.38
N GLU A 158 -13.54 -13.58 11.24
CA GLU A 158 -12.71 -14.45 10.41
C GLU A 158 -11.52 -13.69 9.80
N ALA A 159 -11.74 -12.45 9.35
CA ALA A 159 -10.69 -11.59 8.80
C ALA A 159 -9.67 -11.19 9.88
N LYS A 160 -10.12 -10.81 11.08
CA LYS A 160 -9.23 -10.50 12.22
C LYS A 160 -8.33 -11.66 12.56
N LYS A 161 -8.89 -12.87 12.65
CA LYS A 161 -8.10 -14.07 12.90
C LYS A 161 -7.03 -14.30 11.83
N ALA A 162 -7.36 -14.08 10.55
CA ALA A 162 -6.40 -14.20 9.46
C ALA A 162 -5.29 -13.13 9.56
N CYS A 163 -5.61 -11.89 9.98
CA CYS A 163 -4.62 -10.85 10.25
C CYS A 163 -3.70 -11.22 11.42
N GLU A 164 -4.25 -11.75 12.52
CA GLU A 164 -3.47 -12.20 13.68
C GLU A 164 -2.51 -13.34 13.30
N GLU A 165 -2.97 -14.31 12.52
CA GLU A 165 -2.14 -15.41 12.01
C GLU A 165 -1.01 -14.88 11.10
N LEU A 166 -1.31 -13.93 10.23
CA LEU A 166 -0.34 -13.29 9.35
C LEU A 166 0.68 -12.45 10.12
N ASP A 167 0.23 -11.62 11.09
CA ASP A 167 1.12 -10.84 11.97
C ASP A 167 2.08 -11.75 12.74
N SER A 168 1.57 -12.86 13.28
CA SER A 168 2.38 -13.85 13.99
C SER A 168 3.44 -14.47 13.09
N ALA A 169 3.08 -14.84 11.84
CA ALA A 169 4.00 -15.41 10.86
C ALA A 169 5.12 -14.41 10.51
N PHE A 170 4.78 -13.15 10.24
CA PHE A 170 5.77 -12.10 9.98
C PHE A 170 6.70 -11.90 11.18
N ARG A 171 6.14 -11.77 12.38
CA ARG A 171 6.89 -11.56 13.62
C ARG A 171 7.89 -12.69 13.90
N GLU A 172 7.44 -13.94 13.79
CA GLU A 172 8.28 -15.11 14.05
C GLU A 172 9.38 -15.25 13.00
N SER A 173 9.04 -15.10 11.71
CA SER A 173 9.96 -15.30 10.60
C SER A 173 10.99 -14.17 10.48
N LEU A 174 10.62 -12.92 10.78
CA LEU A 174 11.50 -11.76 10.65
C LEU A 174 12.29 -11.42 11.93
N LYS A 175 11.92 -11.98 13.08
CA LYS A 175 12.65 -11.76 14.34
C LYS A 175 14.17 -11.94 14.25
N PRO A 176 14.72 -12.95 13.52
CA PRO A 176 16.17 -13.11 13.38
C PRO A 176 16.85 -12.00 12.56
N TYR A 177 16.07 -11.23 11.81
CA TYR A 177 16.54 -10.23 10.86
C TYR A 177 16.30 -8.79 11.32
N ALA A 178 15.91 -8.59 12.60
CA ALA A 178 15.70 -7.25 13.15
C ALA A 178 16.94 -6.35 12.95
N GLY A 179 16.73 -5.12 12.47
CA GLY A 179 17.77 -4.17 12.09
C GLY A 179 18.43 -4.44 10.73
N LYS A 180 17.95 -5.41 9.95
CA LYS A 180 18.42 -5.65 8.58
C LYS A 180 17.72 -4.74 7.59
N TYR A 181 18.40 -4.48 6.47
CA TYR A 181 17.96 -3.61 5.40
C TYR A 181 17.34 -4.41 4.27
N ILE A 182 16.31 -3.84 3.65
CA ILE A 182 15.74 -4.27 2.37
C ILE A 182 15.80 -3.10 1.38
N VAL A 183 16.22 -3.35 0.14
CA VAL A 183 16.19 -2.35 -0.94
C VAL A 183 14.97 -2.62 -1.79
N VAL A 184 14.09 -1.64 -1.88
CA VAL A 184 12.76 -1.72 -2.51
C VAL A 184 12.63 -0.72 -3.64
N ALA A 185 11.75 -0.97 -4.62
CA ALA A 185 11.55 -0.08 -5.75
C ALA A 185 11.08 1.30 -5.28
N HIS A 186 10.00 1.39 -4.53
CA HIS A 186 9.59 2.62 -3.84
C HIS A 186 9.34 2.38 -2.34
N GLU A 187 9.23 3.45 -1.56
CA GLU A 187 9.14 3.41 -0.09
C GLU A 187 7.74 3.07 0.40
N ALA A 188 7.20 1.90 0.00
CA ALA A 188 5.89 1.42 0.41
C ALA A 188 5.88 0.68 1.75
N TYR A 189 7.00 0.17 2.21
CA TYR A 189 7.05 -0.85 3.27
C TYR A 189 7.31 -0.26 4.66
N GLY A 190 7.06 1.03 4.88
CA GLY A 190 7.32 1.74 6.13
C GLY A 190 6.62 1.09 7.34
N TYR A 191 5.32 0.81 7.24
CA TYR A 191 4.56 0.16 8.32
C TYR A 191 5.03 -1.28 8.59
N LEU A 192 5.31 -2.05 7.53
CA LEU A 192 5.86 -3.41 7.67
C LEU A 192 7.23 -3.37 8.35
N CYS A 193 8.12 -2.49 7.92
CA CYS A 193 9.44 -2.34 8.50
C CYS A 193 9.38 -1.93 9.97
N ARG A 194 8.54 -0.96 10.31
CA ARG A 194 8.30 -0.53 11.70
C ARG A 194 7.84 -1.70 12.58
N ASP A 195 6.85 -2.46 12.11
CA ASP A 195 6.19 -3.49 12.91
C ASP A 195 7.07 -4.73 13.14
N TYR A 196 7.99 -5.01 12.21
CA TYR A 196 8.85 -6.21 12.27
C TYR A 196 10.33 -5.91 12.40
N GLY A 197 10.71 -4.64 12.57
CA GLY A 197 12.06 -4.23 12.90
C GLY A 197 13.03 -4.29 11.73
N LEU A 198 12.57 -4.17 10.48
CA LEU A 198 13.39 -4.00 9.30
C LEU A 198 13.61 -2.51 8.99
N ILE A 199 14.55 -2.23 8.08
CA ILE A 199 14.83 -0.88 7.57
C ILE A 199 14.71 -0.93 6.05
N GLN A 200 13.81 -0.12 5.46
CA GLN A 200 13.73 -0.01 4.01
C GLN A 200 14.74 1.03 3.49
N ILE A 201 15.24 0.77 2.28
CA ILE A 201 15.99 1.72 1.45
C ILE A 201 15.21 1.79 0.14
N GLY A 202 14.53 2.89 -0.11
CA GLY A 202 13.80 3.08 -1.36
C GLY A 202 14.74 3.50 -2.49
N ILE A 203 14.56 2.90 -3.66
CA ILE A 203 15.19 3.38 -4.89
C ILE A 203 14.52 4.71 -5.27
N GLU A 204 13.20 4.74 -5.19
CA GLU A 204 12.33 5.90 -5.35
C GLU A 204 11.68 6.26 -4.00
N GLY A 205 11.08 7.44 -3.90
CA GLY A 205 10.36 7.87 -2.70
C GLY A 205 9.05 7.10 -2.47
N VAL A 206 8.18 7.64 -1.62
CA VAL A 206 6.87 7.04 -1.30
C VAL A 206 5.92 6.99 -2.51
N SER A 207 6.11 7.86 -3.50
CA SER A 207 5.41 7.79 -4.79
C SER A 207 6.38 7.34 -5.87
N ALA A 208 6.03 6.27 -6.60
CA ALA A 208 6.87 5.67 -7.65
C ALA A 208 6.81 6.44 -8.99
N ASP A 209 6.81 7.77 -8.95
CA ASP A 209 6.60 8.64 -10.12
C ASP A 209 7.87 9.33 -10.65
N GLN A 210 9.02 9.16 -9.97
CA GLN A 210 10.29 9.79 -10.34
C GLN A 210 11.41 8.75 -10.44
N GLU A 211 11.99 8.62 -11.64
CA GLU A 211 13.20 7.81 -11.80
C GLU A 211 14.36 8.42 -10.98
N PRO A 212 15.11 7.61 -10.23
CA PRO A 212 16.25 8.09 -9.45
C PRO A 212 17.34 8.66 -10.35
N ASP A 213 17.96 9.74 -9.93
CA ASP A 213 19.10 10.32 -10.62
C ASP A 213 20.38 9.45 -10.44
N ALA A 214 21.46 9.82 -11.15
CA ALA A 214 22.72 9.10 -11.09
C ALA A 214 23.44 9.19 -9.72
N ALA A 215 23.12 10.20 -8.90
CA ALA A 215 23.68 10.34 -7.55
C ALA A 215 22.96 9.38 -6.59
N ARG A 216 21.61 9.32 -6.64
CA ARG A 216 20.81 8.37 -5.88
C ARG A 216 21.20 6.94 -6.21
N MET A 217 21.31 6.59 -7.52
CA MET A 217 21.74 5.27 -7.95
C MET A 217 23.08 4.86 -7.33
N ARG A 218 24.07 5.74 -7.31
CA ARG A 218 25.37 5.47 -6.69
C ARG A 218 25.26 5.29 -5.19
N SER A 219 24.50 6.16 -4.51
CA SER A 219 24.27 6.06 -3.07
C SER A 219 23.68 4.70 -2.70
N ILE A 220 22.70 4.22 -3.47
CA ILE A 220 22.09 2.89 -3.24
C ILE A 220 23.10 1.76 -3.44
N ILE A 221 23.92 1.82 -4.50
CA ILE A 221 24.98 0.83 -4.74
C ILE A 221 25.97 0.79 -3.56
N ASP A 222 26.40 1.97 -3.08
CA ASP A 222 27.27 2.08 -1.91
C ASP A 222 26.63 1.50 -0.63
N MET A 223 25.33 1.74 -0.43
CA MET A 223 24.59 1.16 0.69
C MET A 223 24.43 -0.37 0.57
N VAL A 224 24.19 -0.89 -0.63
CA VAL A 224 24.12 -2.34 -0.88
C VAL A 224 25.43 -3.02 -0.45
N ASP A 225 26.57 -2.47 -0.84
CA ASP A 225 27.88 -2.98 -0.48
C ASP A 225 28.17 -2.82 1.03
N LYS A 226 27.88 -1.64 1.59
CA LYS A 226 28.10 -1.31 3.01
C LYS A 226 27.33 -2.24 3.95
N TYR A 227 26.06 -2.52 3.63
CA TYR A 227 25.18 -3.34 4.48
C TYR A 227 25.13 -4.81 4.08
N GLY A 228 25.83 -5.21 3.02
CA GLY A 228 25.93 -6.60 2.54
C GLY A 228 24.58 -7.15 2.06
N ILE A 229 23.80 -6.31 1.39
CA ILE A 229 22.47 -6.65 0.86
C ILE A 229 22.64 -7.67 -0.28
N LYS A 230 21.71 -8.63 -0.37
CA LYS A 230 21.79 -9.74 -1.33
C LYS A 230 20.71 -9.70 -2.40
N SER A 231 19.65 -8.92 -2.17
CA SER A 231 18.51 -8.84 -3.08
C SER A 231 18.03 -7.41 -3.23
N ILE A 232 17.64 -7.05 -4.45
CA ILE A 232 16.95 -5.80 -4.78
C ILE A 232 15.52 -6.18 -5.14
N PHE A 233 14.55 -5.56 -4.48
CA PHE A 233 13.15 -5.82 -4.72
C PHE A 233 12.59 -4.93 -5.82
N PHE A 234 11.84 -5.54 -6.74
CA PHE A 234 11.10 -4.84 -7.79
C PHE A 234 9.60 -5.15 -7.70
N GLU A 235 8.78 -4.37 -8.36
CA GLU A 235 7.33 -4.50 -8.39
C GLU A 235 6.85 -5.01 -9.74
N GLU A 236 5.78 -5.84 -9.72
CA GLU A 236 5.29 -6.48 -10.93
C GLU A 236 4.53 -5.52 -11.86
N LEU A 237 3.98 -4.43 -11.33
CA LEU A 237 3.19 -3.45 -12.12
C LEU A 237 4.03 -2.28 -12.64
N VAL A 238 5.30 -2.17 -12.25
CA VAL A 238 6.23 -1.11 -12.65
C VAL A 238 7.37 -1.70 -13.48
N ASP A 239 7.98 -0.89 -14.38
CA ASP A 239 9.14 -1.34 -15.16
C ASP A 239 10.33 -1.66 -14.24
N PRO A 240 10.79 -2.91 -14.13
CA PRO A 240 11.85 -3.30 -13.20
C PRO A 240 13.25 -2.86 -13.65
N LYS A 241 13.39 -2.01 -14.65
CA LYS A 241 14.66 -1.62 -15.28
C LYS A 241 15.65 -1.05 -14.28
N VAL A 242 15.22 -0.15 -13.40
CA VAL A 242 16.09 0.51 -12.41
C VAL A 242 16.58 -0.50 -11.37
N ALA A 243 15.67 -1.28 -10.77
CA ALA A 243 16.00 -2.32 -9.81
C ALA A 243 16.95 -3.37 -10.42
N ASN A 244 16.69 -3.79 -11.65
CA ASN A 244 17.55 -4.73 -12.38
C ASN A 244 18.94 -4.16 -12.69
N THR A 245 19.04 -2.85 -12.96
CA THR A 245 20.33 -2.18 -13.17
C THR A 245 21.16 -2.20 -11.89
N ILE A 246 20.57 -1.82 -10.75
CA ILE A 246 21.25 -1.87 -9.44
C ILE A 246 21.67 -3.31 -9.10
N ALA A 247 20.76 -4.27 -9.29
CA ALA A 247 21.05 -5.69 -9.04
C ALA A 247 22.21 -6.19 -9.90
N SER A 248 22.28 -5.79 -11.17
CA SER A 248 23.38 -6.15 -12.07
C SER A 248 24.73 -5.55 -11.67
N GLU A 249 24.75 -4.28 -11.28
CA GLU A 249 25.97 -3.57 -10.86
C GLU A 249 26.53 -4.10 -9.52
N THR A 250 25.65 -4.54 -8.62
CA THR A 250 26.01 -5.02 -7.27
C THR A 250 26.16 -6.54 -7.18
N GLY A 251 25.73 -7.28 -8.22
CA GLY A 251 25.68 -8.74 -8.19
C GLY A 251 24.55 -9.30 -7.30
N CYS A 252 23.60 -8.47 -6.89
CA CYS A 252 22.43 -8.87 -6.13
C CYS A 252 21.42 -9.65 -7.01
N LYS A 253 20.54 -10.40 -6.35
CA LYS A 253 19.36 -10.99 -7.01
C LYS A 253 18.27 -9.92 -7.16
N SER A 254 17.56 -9.94 -8.28
CA SER A 254 16.32 -9.20 -8.45
C SER A 254 15.16 -10.09 -8.05
N VAL A 255 14.32 -9.64 -7.11
CA VAL A 255 13.23 -10.43 -6.50
C VAL A 255 11.95 -9.60 -6.52
N ALA A 256 10.82 -10.21 -6.87
CA ALA A 256 9.52 -9.52 -6.80
C ALA A 256 9.09 -9.33 -5.35
N LEU A 257 8.57 -8.13 -5.03
CA LEU A 257 7.91 -7.80 -3.77
C LEU A 257 6.74 -6.87 -4.10
N SER A 258 5.52 -7.28 -3.75
CA SER A 258 4.32 -6.54 -4.12
C SER A 258 3.92 -5.53 -3.04
N PRO A 259 3.78 -4.23 -3.34
CA PRO A 259 3.20 -3.26 -2.40
C PRO A 259 1.68 -3.43 -2.25
N LEU A 260 1.04 -4.26 -3.08
CA LEU A 260 -0.41 -4.52 -3.06
C LEU A 260 -1.30 -3.29 -3.30
N ASP A 261 -0.76 -2.17 -3.72
CA ASP A 261 -1.52 -0.98 -4.10
C ASP A 261 -2.38 -1.21 -5.35
N GLY A 262 -1.94 -2.11 -6.22
CA GLY A 262 -2.67 -2.66 -7.35
C GLY A 262 -2.48 -4.16 -7.50
N MET A 263 -3.30 -4.78 -8.35
CA MET A 263 -3.17 -6.20 -8.72
C MET A 263 -3.60 -6.41 -10.17
N SER A 264 -2.92 -7.31 -10.90
CA SER A 264 -3.29 -7.64 -12.27
C SER A 264 -4.65 -8.37 -12.32
N GLN A 265 -5.44 -8.15 -13.37
CA GLN A 265 -6.70 -8.89 -13.54
C GLN A 265 -6.48 -10.40 -13.56
N LYS A 266 -5.37 -10.86 -14.12
CA LYS A 266 -4.99 -12.28 -14.17
C LYS A 266 -4.85 -12.88 -12.77
N ASP A 267 -4.24 -12.15 -11.84
CA ASP A 267 -4.03 -12.62 -10.47
C ASP A 267 -5.34 -12.61 -9.68
N ILE A 268 -6.17 -11.58 -9.88
CA ILE A 268 -7.53 -11.52 -9.31
C ILE A 268 -8.37 -12.72 -9.80
N ASP A 269 -8.35 -13.00 -11.09
CA ASP A 269 -9.09 -14.13 -11.70
C ASP A 269 -8.53 -15.49 -11.24
N ALA A 270 -7.24 -15.55 -10.91
CA ALA A 270 -6.61 -16.74 -10.32
C ALA A 270 -6.96 -16.94 -8.82
N GLY A 271 -7.71 -16.01 -8.22
CA GLY A 271 -8.13 -16.07 -6.82
C GLY A 271 -7.02 -15.67 -5.84
N ARG A 272 -6.00 -14.95 -6.30
CA ARG A 272 -5.02 -14.34 -5.39
C ARG A 272 -5.72 -13.21 -4.61
N ASP A 273 -5.37 -13.10 -3.35
CA ASP A 273 -5.93 -12.14 -2.42
C ASP A 273 -4.83 -11.48 -1.57
N TYR A 274 -5.21 -10.51 -0.76
CA TYR A 274 -4.32 -9.81 0.17
C TYR A 274 -3.44 -10.79 0.97
N PHE A 275 -4.05 -11.81 1.58
CA PHE A 275 -3.33 -12.73 2.47
C PHE A 275 -2.34 -13.63 1.73
N SER A 276 -2.68 -14.07 0.53
CA SER A 276 -1.79 -14.90 -0.31
C SER A 276 -0.57 -14.11 -0.76
N VAL A 277 -0.76 -12.85 -1.19
CA VAL A 277 0.35 -12.00 -1.63
C VAL A 277 1.23 -11.59 -0.46
N MET A 278 0.65 -11.26 0.70
CA MET A 278 1.44 -10.94 1.88
C MET A 278 2.28 -12.13 2.37
N LYS A 279 1.81 -13.37 2.21
CA LYS A 279 2.63 -14.56 2.48
C LYS A 279 3.79 -14.71 1.49
N ASP A 280 3.53 -14.48 0.19
CA ASP A 280 4.59 -14.48 -0.82
C ASP A 280 5.63 -13.39 -0.53
N ASN A 281 5.20 -12.21 -0.10
CA ASN A 281 6.07 -11.12 0.35
C ASN A 281 6.94 -11.55 1.54
N LEU A 282 6.36 -12.22 2.54
CA LEU A 282 7.12 -12.74 3.68
C LEU A 282 8.21 -13.71 3.23
N ASP A 283 7.86 -14.66 2.35
CA ASP A 283 8.80 -15.66 1.83
C ASP A 283 9.91 -15.00 1.01
N ALA A 284 9.59 -14.00 0.19
CA ALA A 284 10.55 -13.21 -0.56
C ALA A 284 11.54 -12.47 0.35
N ILE A 285 11.03 -11.77 1.38
CA ILE A 285 11.86 -11.04 2.35
C ILE A 285 12.79 -11.99 3.12
N VAL A 286 12.27 -13.10 3.67
CA VAL A 286 13.07 -14.09 4.39
C VAL A 286 14.16 -14.68 3.50
N SER A 287 13.81 -15.02 2.25
CA SER A 287 14.75 -15.59 1.27
C SER A 287 15.87 -14.62 0.89
N SER A 288 15.63 -13.31 0.97
CA SER A 288 16.61 -12.28 0.62
C SER A 288 17.79 -12.20 1.61
N PHE A 289 17.62 -12.72 2.80
CA PHE A 289 18.67 -12.74 3.84
C PHE A 289 19.52 -14.02 3.84
N SER A 290 19.27 -14.95 2.90
CA SER A 290 19.92 -16.26 2.83
C SER A 290 21.13 -16.31 1.89
#